data_f3138ec90aa40719c62f354e370dacb3
#
_entry.id   f3138ec90aa40719c62f354e370dacb3
#
_cell.length_a   1.000
_cell.length_b   1.000
_cell.length_c   1.000
_cell.angle_alpha   90.00
_cell.angle_beta   90.00
_cell.angle_gamma   90.00
#
_symmetry.space_group_name_H-M   'P 1'
#
loop_
_entity.id
_entity.type
_entity.pdbx_description
1 polymer ?
#
loop_
_entity_poly.entity_id
_entity_poly.type
_entity_poly.pdbx_seq_one_letter_code
_entity_poly.pdbx_strand_id
1 'polypeptide(L)'
;MHEDDNKPVFVTVAGPRDYTDNEFVINILDGLLSNIVTKHNRRVHIIEGGASGVDAIAKQYALQRRVNFTEVKADWKQYGRSAGPRRNGKMAEMSDYCIVFYKGTKGSASMIVEALKKKVPVYVISVSTRVGVGKKIMISNLEDWEYIKECF
;
A
#
# COMPACT_ATOMS: atom_id res chain seq x y z
N MET A 1 -26.94 15.20 0.93
CA MET A 1 -25.61 14.54 1.01
C MET A 1 -25.79 13.15 1.59
N HIS A 2 -25.26 12.14 0.90
CA HIS A 2 -25.29 10.77 1.40
C HIS A 2 -24.18 10.56 2.44
N GLU A 3 -24.40 9.66 3.39
CA GLU A 3 -23.38 9.32 4.39
C GLU A 3 -22.05 8.91 3.74
N ASP A 4 -22.12 8.19 2.61
CA ASP A 4 -20.93 7.73 1.90
C ASP A 4 -20.06 8.85 1.38
N ASP A 5 -20.63 10.02 1.10
CA ASP A 5 -19.89 11.19 0.61
C ASP A 5 -18.91 11.74 1.66
N ASN A 6 -19.12 11.43 2.95
CA ASN A 6 -18.26 11.88 4.04
C ASN A 6 -17.20 10.85 4.43
N LYS A 7 -17.31 9.63 3.91
CA LYS A 7 -16.32 8.59 4.22
C LYS A 7 -15.03 8.84 3.43
N PRO A 8 -13.86 8.67 4.06
CA PRO A 8 -12.63 8.75 3.31
C PRO A 8 -12.46 7.51 2.42
N VAL A 9 -11.61 7.64 1.41
CA VAL A 9 -11.12 6.49 0.66
C VAL A 9 -9.91 5.95 1.42
N PHE A 10 -9.96 4.70 1.85
CA PHE A 10 -8.88 4.08 2.61
C PHE A 10 -7.83 3.48 1.66
N VAL A 11 -6.58 3.89 1.85
CA VAL A 11 -5.47 3.47 0.99
C VAL A 11 -4.35 2.92 1.86
N THR A 12 -4.07 1.62 1.72
CA THR A 12 -2.90 1.02 2.36
C THR A 12 -1.66 1.32 1.52
N VAL A 13 -0.59 1.72 2.21
CA VAL A 13 0.73 1.93 1.59
C VAL A 13 1.71 0.97 2.25
N ALA A 14 2.40 0.17 1.44
CA ALA A 14 3.34 -0.83 1.91
C ALA A 14 4.56 -0.91 1.00
N GLY A 15 5.65 -1.47 1.52
CA GLY A 15 6.87 -1.64 0.74
C GLY A 15 8.04 -2.15 1.58
N PRO A 16 9.25 -2.17 1.02
CA PRO A 16 10.42 -2.70 1.71
C PRO A 16 10.77 -1.92 2.98
N ARG A 17 11.20 -2.65 4.00
CA ARG A 17 11.61 -2.08 5.29
C ARG A 17 12.92 -1.32 5.23
N ASP A 18 13.74 -1.60 4.24
CA ASP A 18 15.06 -0.99 4.05
C ASP A 18 15.08 0.11 3.01
N TYR A 19 13.90 0.52 2.52
CA TYR A 19 13.79 1.54 1.49
C TYR A 19 13.96 2.93 2.11
N THR A 20 14.80 3.77 1.49
CA THR A 20 15.19 5.06 2.07
C THR A 20 14.95 6.27 1.14
N ASP A 21 14.51 6.04 -0.10
CA ASP A 21 14.27 7.14 -1.03
C ASP A 21 12.93 7.81 -0.76
N ASN A 22 12.92 8.71 0.21
CA ASN A 22 11.71 9.43 0.65
C ASN A 22 11.08 10.22 -0.49
N GLU A 23 11.90 10.92 -1.28
CA GLU A 23 11.42 11.77 -2.37
C GLU A 23 10.66 10.98 -3.41
N PHE A 24 11.18 9.81 -3.78
CA PHE A 24 10.51 8.94 -4.74
C PHE A 24 9.13 8.50 -4.23
N VAL A 25 9.05 8.04 -2.97
CA VAL A 25 7.77 7.61 -2.39
C VAL A 25 6.79 8.77 -2.32
N ILE A 26 7.24 9.93 -1.86
CA ILE A 26 6.40 11.14 -1.75
C ILE A 26 5.83 11.52 -3.12
N ASN A 27 6.66 11.51 -4.17
CA ASN A 27 6.21 11.87 -5.52
C ASN A 27 5.16 10.89 -6.04
N ILE A 28 5.35 9.59 -5.81
CA ILE A 28 4.37 8.58 -6.21
C ILE A 28 3.06 8.78 -5.44
N LEU A 29 3.13 8.99 -4.12
CA LEU A 29 1.93 9.19 -3.30
C LEU A 29 1.19 10.46 -3.71
N ASP A 30 1.90 11.58 -3.95
CA ASP A 30 1.26 12.82 -4.39
C ASP A 30 0.44 12.57 -5.66
N GLY A 31 1.01 11.88 -6.65
CA GLY A 31 0.33 11.61 -7.91
C GLY A 31 -0.87 10.68 -7.77
N LEU A 32 -0.65 9.52 -7.13
CA LEU A 32 -1.70 8.51 -7.01
C LEU A 32 -2.83 8.95 -6.09
N LEU A 33 -2.51 9.54 -4.94
CA LEU A 33 -3.53 9.98 -4.00
C LEU A 33 -4.34 11.16 -4.56
N SER A 34 -3.70 12.05 -5.29
CA SER A 34 -4.41 13.14 -5.98
C SER A 34 -5.43 12.59 -7.00
N ASN A 35 -5.04 11.58 -7.77
CA ASN A 35 -5.94 10.94 -8.72
C ASN A 35 -7.13 10.27 -8.03
N ILE A 36 -6.88 9.60 -6.91
CA ILE A 36 -7.93 8.93 -6.13
C ILE A 36 -8.92 9.97 -5.57
N VAL A 37 -8.39 11.06 -4.99
CA VAL A 37 -9.23 12.15 -4.46
C VAL A 37 -10.10 12.73 -5.57
N THR A 38 -9.53 13.01 -6.73
CA THR A 38 -10.26 13.59 -7.86
C THR A 38 -11.35 12.63 -8.36
N LYS A 39 -11.02 11.35 -8.49
CA LYS A 39 -11.96 10.34 -8.99
C LYS A 39 -13.17 10.17 -8.08
N HIS A 40 -12.94 10.13 -6.78
CA HIS A 40 -14.00 9.84 -5.81
C HIS A 40 -14.63 11.09 -5.18
N ASN A 41 -14.01 12.24 -5.37
CA ASN A 41 -14.41 13.48 -4.70
C ASN A 41 -14.52 13.30 -3.19
N ARG A 42 -13.55 12.55 -2.61
CA ARG A 42 -13.48 12.28 -1.17
C ARG A 42 -12.02 12.34 -0.73
N ARG A 43 -11.80 12.69 0.53
CA ARG A 43 -10.45 12.69 1.10
C ARG A 43 -9.93 11.26 1.22
N VAL A 44 -8.62 11.12 1.31
CA VAL A 44 -7.98 9.82 1.55
C VAL A 44 -7.61 9.67 3.02
N HIS A 45 -7.55 8.41 3.47
CA HIS A 45 -7.06 8.02 4.78
C HIS A 45 -6.00 6.94 4.55
N ILE A 46 -4.78 7.18 5.00
CA ILE A 46 -3.67 6.26 4.79
C ILE A 46 -3.65 5.18 5.87
N ILE A 47 -3.39 3.94 5.47
CA ILE A 47 -3.20 2.81 6.37
C ILE A 47 -1.79 2.29 6.14
N GLU A 48 -1.02 2.08 7.21
CA GLU A 48 0.34 1.55 7.10
C GLU A 48 0.63 0.59 8.26
N GLY A 49 1.67 -0.23 8.13
CA GLY A 49 1.90 -1.35 9.02
C GLY A 49 2.90 -1.12 10.14
N GLY A 50 3.42 0.08 10.30
CA GLY A 50 4.33 0.42 11.39
C GLY A 50 5.76 -0.09 11.24
N ALA A 51 6.14 -0.59 10.05
CA ALA A 51 7.51 -1.02 9.80
C ALA A 51 8.40 0.18 9.45
N SER A 52 9.71 -0.04 9.44
CA SER A 52 10.67 0.92 8.88
C SER A 52 10.51 0.99 7.35
N GLY A 53 11.23 1.88 6.69
CA GLY A 53 11.20 2.03 5.24
C GLY A 53 9.92 2.67 4.75
N VAL A 54 9.27 2.06 3.77
CA VAL A 54 8.09 2.65 3.11
C VAL A 54 6.96 2.96 4.08
N ASP A 55 6.67 2.08 5.04
CA ASP A 55 5.62 2.32 6.03
C ASP A 55 5.89 3.62 6.81
N ALA A 56 7.12 3.79 7.26
CA ALA A 56 7.54 4.98 7.99
C ALA A 56 7.46 6.24 7.12
N ILE A 57 7.84 6.14 5.85
CA ILE A 57 7.75 7.26 4.90
C ILE A 57 6.28 7.65 4.70
N ALA A 58 5.38 6.66 4.56
CA ALA A 58 3.95 6.91 4.42
C ALA A 58 3.37 7.62 5.63
N LYS A 59 3.79 7.23 6.84
CA LYS A 59 3.37 7.88 8.08
C LYS A 59 3.82 9.34 8.11
N GLN A 60 5.09 9.60 7.79
CA GLN A 60 5.61 10.97 7.74
C GLN A 60 4.91 11.81 6.67
N TYR A 61 4.64 11.21 5.52
CA TYR A 61 3.85 11.85 4.47
C TYR A 61 2.48 12.29 5.00
N ALA A 62 1.78 11.39 5.67
CA ALA A 62 0.46 11.69 6.23
C ALA A 62 0.52 12.84 7.24
N LEU A 63 1.52 12.81 8.13
CA LEU A 63 1.70 13.87 9.13
C LEU A 63 1.98 15.22 8.47
N GLN A 64 2.85 15.26 7.48
CA GLN A 64 3.24 16.50 6.80
C GLN A 64 2.11 17.08 5.94
N ARG A 65 1.33 16.22 5.31
CA ARG A 65 0.22 16.63 4.43
C ARG A 65 -1.11 16.77 5.17
N ARG A 66 -1.12 16.52 6.48
CA ARG A 66 -2.34 16.53 7.31
C ARG A 66 -3.40 15.57 6.79
N VAL A 67 -2.94 14.40 6.35
CA VAL A 67 -3.80 13.30 5.94
C VAL A 67 -3.98 12.40 7.16
N ASN A 68 -5.21 12.00 7.46
CA ASN A 68 -5.47 11.05 8.52
C ASN A 68 -4.84 9.70 8.19
N PHE A 69 -4.32 9.01 9.21
CA PHE A 69 -3.72 7.69 8.99
C PHE A 69 -3.99 6.75 10.17
N THR A 70 -3.91 5.47 9.89
CA THR A 70 -4.03 4.39 10.87
C THR A 70 -2.82 3.48 10.74
N GLU A 71 -2.16 3.21 11.85
CA GLU A 71 -1.05 2.26 11.91
C GLU A 71 -1.57 0.93 12.45
N VAL A 72 -1.38 -0.14 11.69
CA VAL A 72 -1.80 -1.50 12.08
C VAL A 72 -0.55 -2.33 12.34
N LYS A 73 -0.21 -2.50 13.60
CA LYS A 73 1.01 -3.23 13.98
C LYS A 73 0.80 -4.73 13.93
N ALA A 74 1.84 -5.44 13.50
CA ALA A 74 1.86 -6.90 13.57
C ALA A 74 2.15 -7.36 14.99
N ASP A 75 1.46 -8.38 15.45
CA ASP A 75 1.68 -8.96 16.78
C ASP A 75 2.64 -10.15 16.67
N TRP A 76 3.92 -9.84 16.50
CA TRP A 76 4.98 -10.83 16.37
C TRP A 76 5.10 -11.73 17.61
N LYS A 77 4.81 -11.17 18.76
CA LYS A 77 4.92 -11.91 20.03
C LYS A 77 3.89 -13.04 20.09
N GLN A 78 2.67 -12.78 19.62
CA GLN A 78 1.60 -13.77 19.63
C GLN A 78 1.66 -14.74 18.47
N TYR A 79 1.95 -14.24 17.25
CA TYR A 79 1.80 -15.02 16.03
C TYR A 79 3.10 -15.41 15.34
N GLY A 80 4.24 -14.91 15.81
CA GLY A 80 5.52 -15.24 15.18
C GLY A 80 5.53 -14.87 13.70
N ARG A 81 5.97 -15.79 12.85
CA ARG A 81 6.11 -15.56 11.41
C ARG A 81 4.79 -15.22 10.70
N SER A 82 3.66 -15.67 11.24
CA SER A 82 2.36 -15.38 10.63
C SER A 82 1.84 -13.99 10.97
N ALA A 83 2.50 -13.26 11.85
CA ALA A 83 2.04 -11.94 12.29
C ALA A 83 1.98 -10.93 11.13
N GLY A 84 2.98 -10.93 10.25
CA GLY A 84 3.02 -10.04 9.09
C GLY A 84 1.86 -10.28 8.13
N PRO A 85 1.68 -11.51 7.61
CA PRO A 85 0.55 -11.83 6.75
C PRO A 85 -0.81 -11.55 7.39
N ARG A 86 -0.98 -11.83 8.69
CA ARG A 86 -2.22 -11.54 9.40
C ARG A 86 -2.52 -10.04 9.43
N ARG A 87 -1.49 -9.24 9.75
CA ARG A 87 -1.60 -7.78 9.74
C ARG A 87 -1.94 -7.27 8.35
N ASN A 88 -1.29 -7.82 7.32
CA ASN A 88 -1.56 -7.45 5.93
C ASN A 88 -3.01 -7.77 5.53
N GLY A 89 -3.53 -8.92 5.95
CA GLY A 89 -4.94 -9.29 5.72
C GLY A 89 -5.89 -8.30 6.38
N LYS A 90 -5.58 -7.87 7.60
CA LYS A 90 -6.39 -6.88 8.33
C LYS A 90 -6.38 -5.54 7.61
N MET A 91 -5.21 -5.07 7.15
CA MET A 91 -5.12 -3.83 6.39
C MET A 91 -5.92 -3.93 5.09
N ALA A 92 -5.83 -5.07 4.40
CA ALA A 92 -6.58 -5.29 3.17
C ALA A 92 -8.10 -5.17 3.41
N GLU A 93 -8.61 -5.73 4.49
CA GLU A 93 -10.03 -5.64 4.84
C GLU A 93 -10.50 -4.20 5.04
N MET A 94 -9.60 -3.33 5.49
CA MET A 94 -9.91 -1.93 5.77
C MET A 94 -9.81 -1.04 4.54
N SER A 95 -9.28 -1.54 3.42
CA SER A 95 -8.79 -0.70 2.32
C SER A 95 -9.69 -0.72 1.10
N ASP A 96 -9.76 0.43 0.42
CA ASP A 96 -10.37 0.57 -0.90
C ASP A 96 -9.31 0.42 -2.00
N TYR A 97 -8.06 0.77 -1.71
CA TYR A 97 -6.90 0.65 -2.61
C TYR A 97 -5.67 0.28 -1.82
N CYS A 98 -4.72 -0.38 -2.48
CA CYS A 98 -3.38 -0.57 -1.95
C CYS A 98 -2.36 0.00 -2.92
N ILE A 99 -1.32 0.61 -2.37
CA ILE A 99 -0.13 1.06 -3.12
C ILE A 99 1.04 0.29 -2.52
N VAL A 100 1.66 -0.59 -3.30
CA VAL A 100 2.74 -1.44 -2.83
C VAL A 100 4.00 -1.18 -3.65
N PHE A 101 5.04 -0.71 -2.97
CA PHE A 101 6.38 -0.58 -3.54
C PHE A 101 7.04 -1.96 -3.49
N TYR A 102 7.47 -2.47 -4.64
CA TYR A 102 7.85 -3.86 -4.76
C TYR A 102 9.25 -4.02 -5.37
N LYS A 103 10.10 -4.80 -4.70
CA LYS A 103 11.41 -5.21 -5.21
C LYS A 103 11.68 -6.71 -4.98
N GLY A 104 10.63 -7.51 -4.88
CA GLY A 104 10.74 -8.95 -4.71
C GLY A 104 10.74 -9.44 -3.26
N THR A 105 10.48 -8.56 -2.28
CA THR A 105 10.45 -8.97 -0.87
C THR A 105 9.16 -9.72 -0.55
N LYS A 106 9.29 -10.69 0.40
CA LYS A 106 8.16 -11.52 0.82
C LYS A 106 7.03 -10.72 1.46
N GLY A 107 7.37 -9.70 2.27
CA GLY A 107 6.38 -8.87 2.95
C GLY A 107 5.53 -8.07 1.96
N SER A 108 6.17 -7.46 0.96
CA SER A 108 5.45 -6.73 -0.08
C SER A 108 4.60 -7.65 -0.95
N ALA A 109 5.13 -8.83 -1.31
CA ALA A 109 4.37 -9.84 -2.05
C ALA A 109 3.14 -10.30 -1.26
N SER A 110 3.29 -10.51 0.05
CA SER A 110 2.18 -10.87 0.94
C SER A 110 1.08 -9.80 0.92
N MET A 111 1.45 -8.53 0.99
CA MET A 111 0.47 -7.44 0.97
C MET A 111 -0.33 -7.45 -0.34
N ILE A 112 0.35 -7.63 -1.47
CA ILE A 112 -0.30 -7.72 -2.77
C ILE A 112 -1.33 -8.86 -2.78
N VAL A 113 -0.91 -10.05 -2.35
CA VAL A 113 -1.78 -11.23 -2.33
C VAL A 113 -2.99 -11.03 -1.41
N GLU A 114 -2.76 -10.51 -0.20
CA GLU A 114 -3.84 -10.29 0.76
C GLU A 114 -4.86 -9.28 0.24
N ALA A 115 -4.40 -8.20 -0.40
CA ALA A 115 -5.28 -7.21 -1.00
C ALA A 115 -6.13 -7.84 -2.11
N LEU A 116 -5.50 -8.59 -3.01
CA LEU A 116 -6.21 -9.19 -4.15
C LEU A 116 -7.21 -10.28 -3.70
N LYS A 117 -6.90 -11.02 -2.64
CA LYS A 117 -7.87 -11.96 -2.03
C LYS A 117 -9.14 -11.25 -1.57
N LYS A 118 -9.03 -10.01 -1.13
CA LYS A 118 -10.17 -9.20 -0.68
C LYS A 118 -10.76 -8.36 -1.81
N LYS A 119 -10.30 -8.56 -3.04
CA LYS A 119 -10.74 -7.82 -4.24
C LYS A 119 -10.44 -6.32 -4.17
N VAL A 120 -9.37 -5.97 -3.45
CA VAL A 120 -8.88 -4.60 -3.36
C VAL A 120 -7.87 -4.38 -4.48
N PRO A 121 -8.07 -3.39 -5.34
CA PRO A 121 -7.10 -3.10 -6.42
C PRO A 121 -5.77 -2.62 -5.84
N VAL A 122 -4.67 -3.04 -6.49
CA VAL A 122 -3.31 -2.76 -6.05
C VAL A 122 -2.55 -2.02 -7.14
N TYR A 123 -1.98 -0.87 -6.79
CA TYR A 123 -0.95 -0.24 -7.60
C TYR A 123 0.40 -0.82 -7.16
N VAL A 124 1.04 -1.56 -8.07
CA VAL A 124 2.37 -2.12 -7.82
C VAL A 124 3.39 -1.18 -8.46
N ILE A 125 4.27 -0.63 -7.61
CA ILE A 125 5.29 0.34 -8.03
C ILE A 125 6.64 -0.36 -7.97
N SER A 126 7.30 -0.52 -9.12
CA SER A 126 8.61 -1.16 -9.15
C SER A 126 9.68 -0.27 -8.53
N VAL A 127 10.41 -0.81 -7.58
CA VAL A 127 11.65 -0.23 -7.07
C VAL A 127 12.84 -1.15 -7.39
N SER A 128 12.62 -2.13 -8.27
CA SER A 128 13.66 -3.04 -8.73
C SER A 128 14.21 -2.60 -10.10
N THR A 129 15.36 -3.15 -10.47
CA THR A 129 15.98 -2.88 -11.76
C THR A 129 15.41 -3.70 -12.91
N ARG A 130 14.57 -4.70 -12.63
CA ARG A 130 14.04 -5.62 -13.66
C ARG A 130 13.17 -4.91 -14.69
N VAL A 131 12.25 -4.07 -14.22
CA VAL A 131 11.35 -3.31 -15.09
C VAL A 131 11.62 -1.81 -15.02
N GLY A 132 12.71 -1.44 -14.34
CA GLY A 132 13.02 -0.03 -14.07
C GLY A 132 12.30 0.51 -12.86
N VAL A 133 12.93 1.45 -12.19
CA VAL A 133 12.36 2.09 -11.00
C VAL A 133 11.24 3.03 -11.43
N GLY A 134 10.14 3.00 -10.69
CA GLY A 134 9.01 3.89 -10.92
C GLY A 134 7.97 3.37 -11.89
N LYS A 135 8.20 2.23 -12.52
CA LYS A 135 7.16 1.60 -13.34
C LYS A 135 6.02 1.17 -12.46
N LYS A 136 4.79 1.45 -12.88
CA LYS A 136 3.61 1.12 -12.10
C LYS A 136 2.58 0.40 -12.96
N ILE A 137 1.87 -0.52 -12.32
CA ILE A 137 0.77 -1.22 -12.93
C ILE A 137 -0.34 -1.37 -11.88
N MET A 138 -1.58 -1.22 -12.29
CA MET A 138 -2.71 -1.52 -11.41
C MET A 138 -3.24 -2.90 -11.73
N ILE A 139 -3.42 -3.72 -10.70
CA ILE A 139 -3.97 -5.07 -10.83
C ILE A 139 -5.14 -5.23 -9.88
N SER A 140 -6.10 -6.06 -10.25
CA SER A 140 -7.32 -6.27 -9.46
C SER A 140 -7.65 -7.72 -9.18
N ASN A 141 -6.83 -8.67 -9.66
CA ASN A 141 -7.05 -10.09 -9.41
C ASN A 141 -5.74 -10.86 -9.26
N LEU A 142 -5.80 -12.01 -8.57
CA LEU A 142 -4.63 -12.84 -8.30
C LEU A 142 -4.02 -13.44 -9.57
N GLU A 143 -4.85 -13.75 -10.57
CA GLU A 143 -4.36 -14.34 -11.81
C GLU A 143 -3.39 -13.41 -12.52
N ASP A 144 -3.71 -12.12 -12.61
CA ASP A 144 -2.81 -11.13 -13.21
C ASP A 144 -1.51 -11.03 -12.42
N TRP A 145 -1.58 -11.04 -11.09
CA TRP A 145 -0.38 -10.99 -10.25
C TRP A 145 0.52 -12.22 -10.49
N GLU A 146 -0.06 -13.42 -10.53
CA GLU A 146 0.72 -14.63 -10.78
C GLU A 146 1.41 -14.59 -12.13
N TYR A 147 0.78 -13.95 -13.12
CA TYR A 147 1.34 -13.81 -14.46
C TYR A 147 2.50 -12.82 -14.52
N ILE A 148 2.38 -11.67 -13.84
CA ILE A 148 3.34 -10.56 -13.98
C ILE A 148 4.43 -10.50 -12.91
N LYS A 149 4.27 -11.20 -11.78
CA LYS A 149 5.17 -11.07 -10.62
C LYS A 149 6.64 -11.35 -10.96
N GLU A 150 6.89 -12.24 -11.89
CA GLU A 150 8.25 -12.57 -12.31
C GLU A 150 8.92 -11.41 -13.08
N CYS A 151 8.13 -10.49 -13.64
CA CYS A 151 8.65 -9.31 -14.34
C CYS A 151 9.09 -8.22 -13.35
N PHE A 152 8.49 -8.20 -12.19
CA PHE A 152 8.79 -7.22 -11.16
C PHE A 152 9.82 -7.76 -10.19
#